data_e39a35537d4bbf7068d5bdb3ebb56170
#
_entry.id   e39a35537d4bbf7068d5bdb3ebb56170
#
_cell.length_a   1.000
_cell.length_b   1.000
_cell.length_c   1.000
_cell.angle_alpha   90.00
_cell.angle_beta   90.00
_cell.angle_gamma   90.00
#
_symmetry.space_group_name_H-M   'P 1'
#
loop_
_entity.id
_entity.type
_entity.pdbx_description
1 polymer ?
#
loop_
_entity_poly.entity_id
_entity_poly.type
_entity_poly.pdbx_seq_one_letter_code
_entity_poly.pdbx_strand_id
1 'polypeptide(L)'
;EAVLGTPPNTSYDGVTFIELPGTWISLYPIEKLAEDISSEIPVIRSGFSGVTLAHNARSKDDVVNIIKRAESAGARIVKKPQETFWGGFSGYFADLDGYYWEIAWGPMFEFTENGELKFKENA
;
A
#
# COMPACT_ATOMS: atom_id res chain seq x y z
N GLU A 1 -8.76 -7.11 -1.11
CA GLU A 1 -8.85 -8.06 0.02
C GLU A 1 -7.62 -8.96 0.09
N ALA A 2 -7.15 -9.51 -1.01
CA ALA A 2 -6.07 -10.50 -1.04
C ALA A 2 -4.78 -10.06 -0.30
N VAL A 3 -4.43 -8.78 -0.34
CA VAL A 3 -3.21 -8.25 0.28
C VAL A 3 -3.48 -7.66 1.66
N LEU A 4 -4.50 -6.82 1.77
CA LEU A 4 -4.79 -6.08 3.00
C LEU A 4 -5.68 -6.85 3.98
N GLY A 5 -6.25 -7.98 3.56
CA GLY A 5 -7.08 -8.84 4.40
C GLY A 5 -8.46 -8.27 4.74
N THR A 6 -8.78 -7.08 4.27
CA THR A 6 -10.04 -6.38 4.56
C THR A 6 -10.94 -6.42 3.34
N PRO A 7 -12.20 -6.88 3.47
CA PRO A 7 -13.13 -6.86 2.34
C PRO A 7 -13.45 -5.42 1.96
N PRO A 8 -13.50 -5.11 0.64
CA PRO A 8 -13.84 -3.77 0.20
C PRO A 8 -15.32 -3.45 0.46
N ASN A 9 -15.59 -2.22 0.85
CA ASN A 9 -16.95 -1.69 0.97
C ASN A 9 -17.34 -1.08 -0.37
N THR A 10 -18.23 -1.75 -1.10
CA THR A 10 -18.72 -1.34 -2.42
C THR A 10 -20.17 -0.86 -2.38
N SER A 11 -20.68 -0.49 -1.19
CA SER A 11 -22.07 -0.06 -0.99
C SER A 11 -22.39 1.26 -1.70
N TYR A 12 -21.37 2.05 -2.02
CA TYR A 12 -21.52 3.35 -2.68
C TYR A 12 -21.14 3.22 -4.15
N ASP A 13 -22.01 3.71 -5.03
CA ASP A 13 -21.78 3.62 -6.46
C ASP A 13 -20.58 4.44 -6.93
N GLY A 14 -19.73 3.83 -7.74
CA GLY A 14 -18.58 4.50 -8.37
C GLY A 14 -17.35 4.68 -7.48
N VAL A 15 -17.39 4.30 -6.21
CA VAL A 15 -16.24 4.38 -5.30
C VAL A 15 -16.17 3.14 -4.43
N THR A 16 -14.95 2.71 -4.13
CA THR A 16 -14.71 1.59 -3.21
C THR A 16 -13.90 2.07 -2.03
N PHE A 17 -14.35 1.75 -0.82
CA PHE A 17 -13.62 2.06 0.40
C PHE A 17 -12.98 0.81 0.98
N ILE A 18 -11.76 0.98 1.51
CA ILE A 18 -11.09 -0.03 2.33
C ILE A 18 -10.91 0.60 3.71
N GLU A 19 -11.65 0.06 4.68
CA GLU A 19 -11.71 0.61 6.03
C GLU A 19 -10.68 -0.10 6.90
N LEU A 20 -9.53 0.55 7.10
CA LEU A 20 -8.44 0.04 7.93
C LEU A 20 -8.39 0.82 9.25
N PRO A 21 -7.86 0.21 10.32
CA PRO A 21 -7.65 0.95 11.57
C PRO A 21 -6.75 2.17 11.35
N GLY A 22 -7.22 3.34 11.77
CA GLY A 22 -6.48 4.59 11.70
C GLY A 22 -6.38 5.23 10.32
N THR A 23 -6.70 4.51 9.23
CA THR A 23 -6.60 5.05 7.87
C THR A 23 -7.57 4.34 6.95
N TRP A 24 -8.36 5.10 6.21
CA TRP A 24 -9.19 4.57 5.15
C TRP A 24 -8.56 4.87 3.80
N ILE A 25 -8.72 3.94 2.87
CA ILE A 25 -8.33 4.12 1.47
C ILE A 25 -9.60 4.14 0.64
N SER A 26 -9.73 5.13 -0.23
CA SER A 26 -10.79 5.13 -1.23
C SER A 26 -10.19 4.95 -2.63
N LEU A 27 -10.84 4.12 -3.42
CA LEU A 27 -10.48 3.89 -4.81
C LEU A 27 -11.55 4.52 -5.69
N TYR A 28 -11.13 5.36 -6.60
CA TYR A 28 -12.01 6.16 -7.45
C TYR A 28 -11.42 6.20 -8.86
N PRO A 29 -12.23 6.06 -9.93
CA PRO A 29 -11.70 6.12 -11.29
C PRO A 29 -10.89 7.40 -11.53
N ILE A 30 -9.69 7.25 -12.12
CA ILE A 30 -8.76 8.37 -12.25
C ILE A 30 -9.34 9.53 -13.06
N GLU A 31 -10.14 9.24 -14.07
CA GLU A 31 -10.81 10.27 -14.87
C GLU A 31 -11.80 11.08 -14.03
N LYS A 32 -12.55 10.39 -13.19
CA LYS A 32 -13.53 11.03 -12.30
C LYS A 32 -12.84 11.79 -11.18
N LEU A 33 -11.74 11.27 -10.65
CA LEU A 33 -10.96 11.96 -9.63
C LEU A 33 -10.35 13.25 -10.18
N ALA A 34 -9.77 13.19 -11.37
CA ALA A 34 -9.23 14.36 -12.05
C ALA A 34 -10.32 15.41 -12.29
N GLU A 35 -11.48 15.00 -12.78
CA GLU A 35 -12.62 15.89 -13.03
C GLU A 35 -13.16 16.52 -11.73
N ASP A 36 -13.18 15.76 -10.65
CA ASP A 36 -13.62 16.23 -9.34
C ASP A 36 -12.71 17.34 -8.79
N ILE A 37 -11.40 17.25 -9.09
CA ILE A 37 -10.43 18.30 -8.74
C ILE A 37 -10.67 19.54 -9.59
N SER A 38 -10.67 19.39 -10.91
CA SER A 38 -10.92 20.45 -11.89
C SER A 38 -11.06 19.84 -13.27
N SER A 39 -11.93 20.38 -14.09
CA SER A 39 -12.07 19.96 -15.50
C SER A 39 -10.79 20.17 -16.33
N GLU A 40 -9.83 20.92 -15.81
CA GLU A 40 -8.56 21.23 -16.49
C GLU A 40 -7.42 20.27 -16.12
N ILE A 41 -7.66 19.30 -15.21
CA ILE A 41 -6.63 18.35 -14.79
C ILE A 41 -6.44 17.27 -15.87
N PRO A 42 -5.25 17.18 -16.50
CA PRO A 42 -4.98 16.13 -17.48
C PRO A 42 -4.72 14.79 -16.81
N VAL A 43 -5.23 13.71 -17.39
CA VAL A 43 -4.93 12.36 -16.95
C VAL A 43 -3.74 11.84 -17.75
N ILE A 44 -2.55 11.83 -17.12
CA ILE A 44 -1.31 11.37 -17.72
C ILE A 44 -0.93 10.05 -17.04
N ARG A 45 -0.78 8.97 -17.84
CA ARG A 45 -0.54 7.61 -17.34
C ARG A 45 0.88 7.10 -17.60
N SER A 46 1.83 7.98 -17.87
CA SER A 46 3.21 7.60 -18.15
C SER A 46 4.19 8.18 -17.14
N GLY A 47 5.26 7.44 -16.88
CA GLY A 47 6.32 7.83 -15.95
C GLY A 47 5.97 7.57 -14.49
N PHE A 48 6.89 7.94 -13.61
CA PHE A 48 6.70 7.82 -12.17
C PHE A 48 5.93 9.04 -11.63
N SER A 49 4.86 8.78 -10.87
CA SER A 49 4.01 9.84 -10.32
C SER A 49 4.67 10.66 -9.20
N GLY A 50 5.77 10.17 -8.63
CA GLY A 50 6.42 10.80 -7.47
C GLY A 50 5.81 10.40 -6.13
N VAL A 51 4.85 9.46 -6.14
CA VAL A 51 4.17 8.97 -4.94
C VAL A 51 4.28 7.47 -4.88
N THR A 52 4.66 6.94 -3.72
CA THR A 52 4.55 5.52 -3.40
C THR A 52 3.66 5.35 -2.19
N LEU A 53 2.98 4.22 -2.13
CA LEU A 53 2.21 3.82 -0.96
C LEU A 53 3.06 2.83 -0.17
N ALA A 54 2.96 2.87 1.16
CA ALA A 54 3.70 1.96 2.02
C ALA A 54 2.75 1.23 2.96
N HIS A 55 3.00 -0.07 3.12
CA HIS A 55 2.32 -0.90 4.10
C HIS A 55 3.36 -1.49 5.04
N ASN A 56 3.14 -1.33 6.34
CA ASN A 56 4.05 -1.81 7.36
C ASN A 56 3.67 -3.22 7.81
N ALA A 57 4.58 -4.14 7.62
CA ALA A 57 4.42 -5.54 7.99
C ALA A 57 4.91 -5.77 9.42
N ARG A 58 4.44 -6.85 10.04
CA ARG A 58 4.73 -7.18 11.44
C ARG A 58 6.00 -7.98 11.62
N SER A 59 6.55 -8.56 10.55
CA SER A 59 7.76 -9.38 10.55
C SER A 59 8.36 -9.44 9.15
N LYS A 60 9.58 -9.94 9.04
CA LYS A 60 10.21 -10.23 7.74
C LYS A 60 9.41 -11.28 6.96
N ASP A 61 8.93 -12.32 7.63
CA ASP A 61 8.09 -13.34 6.98
C ASP A 61 6.78 -12.75 6.46
N ASP A 62 6.20 -11.80 7.19
CA ASP A 62 5.00 -11.11 6.78
C ASP A 62 5.22 -10.30 5.50
N VAL A 63 6.37 -9.62 5.37
CA VAL A 63 6.77 -8.93 4.13
C VAL A 63 6.76 -9.91 2.95
N VAL A 64 7.42 -11.06 3.11
CA VAL A 64 7.50 -12.09 2.06
C VAL A 64 6.11 -12.59 1.69
N ASN A 65 5.28 -12.88 2.67
CA ASN A 65 3.93 -13.42 2.45
C ASN A 65 2.99 -12.42 1.77
N ILE A 66 3.06 -11.15 2.17
CA ILE A 66 2.23 -10.10 1.55
C ILE A 66 2.62 -9.93 0.09
N ILE A 67 3.92 -9.88 -0.23
CA ILE A 67 4.40 -9.72 -1.60
C ILE A 67 4.02 -10.93 -2.46
N LYS A 68 4.10 -12.13 -1.92
CA LYS A 68 3.62 -13.33 -2.63
C LYS A 68 2.13 -13.30 -2.93
N ARG A 69 1.33 -12.84 -1.97
CA ARG A 69 -0.13 -12.68 -2.20
C ARG A 69 -0.42 -11.63 -3.26
N ALA A 70 0.33 -10.52 -3.25
CA ALA A 70 0.20 -9.48 -4.27
C ALA A 70 0.52 -10.03 -5.65
N GLU A 71 1.61 -10.78 -5.80
CA GLU A 71 1.99 -11.43 -7.06
C GLU A 71 0.91 -12.39 -7.54
N SER A 72 0.39 -13.22 -6.64
CA SER A 72 -0.71 -14.16 -6.97
C SER A 72 -1.99 -13.44 -7.39
N ALA A 73 -2.19 -12.21 -6.92
CA ALA A 73 -3.34 -11.38 -7.30
C ALA A 73 -3.09 -10.55 -8.58
N GLY A 74 -1.95 -10.70 -9.23
CA GLY A 74 -1.63 -10.06 -10.51
C GLY A 74 -0.65 -8.89 -10.44
N ALA A 75 -0.13 -8.55 -9.26
CA ALA A 75 0.86 -7.49 -9.13
C ALA A 75 2.21 -7.90 -9.73
N ARG A 76 2.96 -6.92 -10.20
CA ARG A 76 4.31 -7.13 -10.72
C ARG A 76 5.33 -6.86 -9.62
N ILE A 77 6.21 -7.81 -9.34
CA ILE A 77 7.29 -7.62 -8.38
C ILE A 77 8.33 -6.69 -9.00
N VAL A 78 8.56 -5.56 -8.35
CA VAL A 78 9.56 -4.57 -8.80
C VAL A 78 10.88 -4.79 -8.07
N LYS A 79 10.82 -5.06 -6.77
CA LYS A 79 11.98 -5.31 -5.93
C LYS A 79 11.66 -6.43 -4.95
N LYS A 80 12.39 -7.53 -5.07
CA LYS A 80 12.20 -8.68 -4.18
C LYS A 80 12.49 -8.30 -2.74
N PRO A 81 11.80 -8.93 -1.75
CA PRO A 81 12.09 -8.69 -0.34
C PRO A 81 13.56 -8.90 -0.02
N GLN A 82 14.18 -7.91 0.63
CA GLN A 82 15.60 -7.92 0.96
C GLN A 82 15.91 -7.04 2.16
N GLU A 83 17.06 -7.27 2.77
CA GLU A 83 17.58 -6.40 3.82
C GLU A 83 17.81 -5.00 3.28
N THR A 84 17.56 -3.99 4.11
CA THR A 84 17.74 -2.59 3.76
C THR A 84 18.92 -1.98 4.51
N PHE A 85 19.44 -0.86 3.98
CA PHE A 85 20.57 -0.16 4.63
C PHE A 85 20.21 0.44 6.00
N TRP A 86 18.91 0.69 6.24
CA TRP A 86 18.42 1.26 7.51
C TRP A 86 18.07 0.19 8.55
N GLY A 87 18.44 -1.07 8.31
CA GLY A 87 18.27 -2.17 9.26
C GLY A 87 16.93 -2.90 9.18
N GLY A 88 16.11 -2.58 8.21
CA GLY A 88 14.83 -3.23 7.99
C GLY A 88 14.86 -4.30 6.90
N PHE A 89 13.67 -4.66 6.45
CA PHE A 89 13.45 -5.65 5.41
C PHE A 89 12.27 -5.22 4.57
N SER A 90 12.43 -5.06 3.26
CA SER A 90 11.36 -4.54 2.41
C SER A 90 11.43 -5.04 0.99
N GLY A 91 10.31 -4.91 0.29
CA GLY A 91 10.20 -5.13 -1.14
C GLY A 91 9.15 -4.21 -1.73
N TYR A 92 9.08 -4.18 -3.06
CA TYR A 92 8.13 -3.34 -3.80
C TYR A 92 7.39 -4.17 -4.83
N PHE A 93 6.11 -3.86 -5.01
CA PHE A 93 5.35 -4.32 -6.18
C PHE A 93 4.62 -3.15 -6.84
N ALA A 94 4.32 -3.31 -8.12
CA ALA A 94 3.43 -2.41 -8.85
C ALA A 94 2.05 -3.06 -8.90
N ASP A 95 1.01 -2.29 -8.53
CA ASP A 95 -0.36 -2.77 -8.63
C ASP A 95 -0.85 -2.77 -10.08
N LEU A 96 -2.11 -3.18 -10.30
CA LEU A 96 -2.69 -3.28 -11.63
C LEU A 96 -2.79 -1.91 -12.34
N ASP A 97 -2.80 -0.84 -11.58
CA ASP A 97 -2.84 0.54 -12.10
C ASP A 97 -1.45 1.16 -12.27
N GLY A 98 -0.39 0.43 -11.91
CA GLY A 98 0.99 0.88 -12.04
C GLY A 98 1.52 1.67 -10.86
N TYR A 99 0.78 1.78 -9.76
CA TYR A 99 1.28 2.42 -8.54
C TYR A 99 2.20 1.48 -7.77
N TYR A 100 3.28 2.05 -7.22
CA TYR A 100 4.26 1.30 -6.44
C TYR A 100 3.89 1.24 -4.97
N TRP A 101 3.97 0.03 -4.42
CA TRP A 101 3.73 -0.24 -3.02
C TRP A 101 4.99 -0.78 -2.38
N GLU A 102 5.44 -0.14 -1.30
CA GLU A 102 6.47 -0.69 -0.44
C GLU A 102 5.82 -1.53 0.66
N ILE A 103 6.32 -2.75 0.84
CA ILE A 103 5.96 -3.58 1.98
C ILE A 103 7.21 -3.68 2.84
N ALA A 104 7.15 -3.14 4.04
CA ALA A 104 8.34 -2.94 4.86
C ALA A 104 8.15 -3.42 6.30
N TRP A 105 9.23 -3.94 6.85
CA TRP A 105 9.35 -4.24 8.28
C TRP A 105 10.63 -3.59 8.80
N GLY A 106 10.58 -3.10 10.03
CA GLY A 106 11.76 -2.56 10.69
C GLY A 106 11.74 -2.84 12.20
N PRO A 107 12.91 -3.14 12.79
CA PRO A 107 12.98 -3.45 14.22
C PRO A 107 12.72 -2.24 15.13
N MET A 108 12.79 -1.02 14.56
CA MET A 108 12.52 0.21 15.30
C MET A 108 11.03 0.51 15.48
N PHE A 109 10.16 -0.25 14.82
CA PHE A 109 8.72 -0.04 14.87
C PHE A 109 8.02 -1.08 15.73
N GLU A 110 6.89 -0.68 16.31
CA GLU A 110 5.93 -1.59 16.93
C GLU A 110 4.51 -1.14 16.60
N PHE A 111 3.55 -2.01 16.85
CA PHE A 111 2.15 -1.72 16.60
C PHE A 111 1.41 -1.56 17.92
N THR A 112 0.51 -0.58 17.99
CA THR A 112 -0.42 -0.41 19.11
C THR A 112 -1.46 -1.53 19.09
N GLU A 113 -2.25 -1.64 20.18
CA GLU A 113 -3.38 -2.58 20.22
C GLU A 113 -4.38 -2.36 19.08
N ASN A 114 -4.51 -1.11 18.62
CA ASN A 114 -5.41 -0.75 17.53
C ASN A 114 -4.78 -0.98 16.14
N GLY A 115 -3.54 -1.48 16.08
CA GLY A 115 -2.85 -1.73 14.81
C GLY A 115 -2.17 -0.52 14.19
N GLU A 116 -1.99 0.55 14.95
CA GLU A 116 -1.30 1.76 14.49
C GLU A 116 0.22 1.59 14.67
N LEU A 117 0.98 2.06 13.68
CA LEU A 117 2.43 2.04 13.73
C LEU A 117 2.96 3.13 14.66
N LYS A 118 3.97 2.79 15.45
CA LYS A 118 4.75 3.76 16.23
C LYS A 118 6.20 3.34 16.34
N PHE A 119 7.07 4.28 16.63
CA PHE A 119 8.45 3.96 16.99
C PHE A 119 8.49 3.32 18.39
N LYS A 120 9.36 2.32 18.54
CA LYS A 120 9.65 1.76 19.87
C LYS A 120 10.28 2.85 20.73
N GLU A 121 9.87 2.92 22.00
CA GLU A 121 10.50 3.78 22.96
C GLU A 121 11.87 3.21 23.29
N ASN A 122 12.88 4.09 23.34
CA ASN A 122 14.20 3.70 23.83
C ASN A 122 14.10 3.48 25.35
N ALA A 123 14.44 2.28 25.76
CA ALA A 123 14.49 1.96 27.17
C ALA A 123 15.73 2.61 27.82
#